data_48c3f6c423cfe948c848fa118150897f
#
_entry.id   48c3f6c423cfe948c848fa118150897f
#
_cell.length_a   1.000
_cell.length_b   1.000
_cell.length_c   1.000
_cell.angle_alpha   90.00
_cell.angle_beta   90.00
_cell.angle_gamma   90.00
#
_symmetry.space_group_name_H-M   'P 1'
#
loop_
_entity.id
_entity.type
_entity.pdbx_description
1 polymer ?
#
loop_
_entity_poly.entity_id
_entity_poly.type
_entity_poly.pdbx_seq_one_letter_code
_entity_poly.pdbx_strand_id
1 'polypeptide(L)'
;TLVTGGAFVAWKSGLTGYGETVEVTPVVRMPAGGVSGLAATGYVVAQRQALIASKGTGRLEYLGVKVGDPVKEGQIIARLEHSDIDALLQQMVAKLNVARAQLGAAKPELEDATLHFERVKMLLENSFITKSEYDIAGARVRRAAAAVRSAEASVMAAEAERKAAEVQLENTNIRAPFDGIVVKKLAELGEVVSPMTASVRSGGSVVTIVDPASVMVDAEVSESMINRVQAGQSAEIQLDSVPGHRYRGEVVQVMPIADRAKATILTRVRFLELDERVRAELSAKVTFGPKPGSVEEDR
;
A
#
# COMPACT_ATOMS: atom_id res chain seq x y z
N THR A 1 61.41 9.10 63.91
CA THR A 1 61.41 9.98 65.09
C THR A 1 60.95 11.41 64.79
N LEU A 2 59.68 11.64 64.33
CA LEU A 2 59.08 12.99 64.21
C LEU A 2 57.53 12.91 63.97
N VAL A 3 56.83 11.91 64.55
CA VAL A 3 55.36 11.81 64.39
C VAL A 3 54.60 12.04 65.72
N THR A 4 55.31 12.25 66.83
CA THR A 4 54.68 12.40 68.19
C THR A 4 54.43 13.83 68.60
N GLY A 5 54.85 14.84 67.81
CA GLY A 5 54.67 16.30 68.20
C GLY A 5 53.35 16.91 67.79
N GLY A 6 52.70 16.42 66.72
CA GLY A 6 51.48 17.04 66.14
C GLY A 6 50.20 16.70 66.91
N ALA A 7 50.10 15.53 67.48
CA ALA A 7 48.91 15.12 68.28
C ALA A 7 48.72 15.83 69.62
N PHE A 8 49.80 16.29 70.23
CA PHE A 8 49.76 16.95 71.52
C PHE A 8 49.35 18.40 71.39
N VAL A 9 49.55 19.06 70.25
CA VAL A 9 49.14 20.44 70.02
C VAL A 9 47.64 20.54 69.67
N ALA A 10 47.12 19.54 69.02
CA ALA A 10 45.71 19.48 68.68
C ALA A 10 44.78 19.24 69.88
N TRP A 11 45.26 18.57 70.91
CA TRP A 11 44.49 18.37 72.15
C TRP A 11 44.43 19.63 73.04
N LYS A 12 45.37 20.54 72.89
CA LYS A 12 45.39 21.81 73.70
C LYS A 12 44.62 22.93 73.06
N SER A 13 44.22 22.86 71.78
CA SER A 13 43.52 23.91 71.02
C SER A 13 42.01 23.77 70.98
N GLY A 14 41.42 22.73 71.57
CA GLY A 14 39.95 22.58 71.61
C GLY A 14 39.25 22.56 70.23
N LEU A 15 39.98 22.26 69.18
CA LEU A 15 39.47 22.14 67.78
C LEU A 15 38.89 20.72 67.49
N THR A 16 38.00 20.27 68.37
CA THR A 16 37.01 19.22 68.02
C THR A 16 35.77 19.89 67.48
N GLY A 17 35.89 20.48 66.30
CA GLY A 17 34.72 20.84 65.53
C GLY A 17 34.00 19.56 65.08
N TYR A 18 32.72 19.47 65.45
CA TYR A 18 31.82 18.50 64.79
C TYR A 18 31.83 18.75 63.27
N GLY A 19 32.71 18.08 62.61
CA GLY A 19 32.67 18.03 61.13
C GLY A 19 31.49 17.17 60.73
N GLU A 20 30.42 17.80 60.33
CA GLU A 20 29.35 17.15 59.59
C GLU A 20 29.99 16.57 58.31
N THR A 21 30.03 15.27 58.17
CA THR A 21 30.53 14.59 56.97
C THR A 21 29.54 14.87 55.86
N VAL A 22 29.82 15.87 55.06
CA VAL A 22 29.09 16.14 53.82
C VAL A 22 29.51 15.08 52.80
N GLU A 23 28.64 14.15 52.47
CA GLU A 23 28.81 13.25 51.33
C GLU A 23 28.80 14.11 50.07
N VAL A 24 29.97 14.36 49.53
CA VAL A 24 30.10 15.00 48.22
C VAL A 24 29.85 13.97 47.15
N THR A 25 28.60 13.89 46.68
CA THR A 25 28.30 13.12 45.48
C THR A 25 28.99 13.80 44.30
N PRO A 26 29.88 13.10 43.59
CA PRO A 26 30.51 13.70 42.39
C PRO A 26 29.39 14.06 41.41
N VAL A 27 29.32 15.36 41.07
CA VAL A 27 28.49 15.80 39.95
C VAL A 27 29.08 15.16 38.69
N VAL A 28 28.52 14.04 38.31
CA VAL A 28 28.77 13.48 36.97
C VAL A 28 28.25 14.56 36.01
N ARG A 29 29.15 15.26 35.37
CA ARG A 29 28.79 15.99 34.14
C ARG A 29 28.25 14.97 33.20
N MET A 30 26.93 14.83 33.14
CA MET A 30 26.32 14.25 31.94
C MET A 30 26.80 15.11 30.81
N PRO A 31 27.40 14.50 29.74
CA PRO A 31 27.64 15.24 28.55
C PRO A 31 26.30 15.88 28.20
N ALA A 32 26.29 17.19 28.03
CA ALA A 32 25.14 17.93 27.52
C ALA A 32 24.96 17.50 26.04
N GLY A 33 24.66 16.23 25.83
CA GLY A 33 24.23 15.64 24.57
C GLY A 33 22.74 15.89 24.33
N GLY A 34 22.23 16.98 24.90
CA GLY A 34 21.11 17.64 24.28
C GLY A 34 21.64 18.31 23.05
N VAL A 35 21.39 17.72 21.89
CA VAL A 35 21.58 18.40 20.61
C VAL A 35 20.90 19.75 20.81
N SER A 36 21.71 20.86 20.81
CA SER A 36 21.17 22.22 20.80
C SER A 36 20.54 22.43 19.43
N GLY A 37 19.54 21.60 19.14
CA GLY A 37 18.85 21.50 17.90
C GLY A 37 17.55 22.26 17.94
N LEU A 38 17.13 22.69 16.79
CA LEU A 38 15.79 23.19 16.57
C LEU A 38 14.78 22.10 16.96
N ALA A 39 13.88 22.40 17.88
CA ALA A 39 12.78 21.51 18.24
C ALA A 39 11.48 21.96 17.56
N ALA A 40 10.74 21.00 17.03
CA ALA A 40 9.42 21.21 16.46
C ALA A 40 8.46 20.16 17.00
N THR A 41 7.19 20.49 17.05
CA THR A 41 6.11 19.55 17.38
C THR A 41 5.43 19.09 16.12
N GLY A 42 4.84 17.91 16.14
CA GLY A 42 4.14 17.35 15.01
C GLY A 42 3.36 16.10 15.38
N TYR A 43 2.90 15.39 14.37
CA TYR A 43 2.13 14.16 14.52
C TYR A 43 2.72 13.05 13.70
N VAL A 44 2.55 11.83 14.19
CA VAL A 44 2.86 10.62 13.43
C VAL A 44 1.76 10.40 12.39
N VAL A 45 2.11 10.41 11.12
CA VAL A 45 1.17 10.25 10.00
C VAL A 45 1.57 9.03 9.17
N ALA A 46 0.60 8.19 8.84
CA ALA A 46 0.86 7.10 7.91
C ALA A 46 0.91 7.65 6.48
N GLN A 47 1.98 7.32 5.76
CA GLN A 47 2.14 7.74 4.36
C GLN A 47 1.29 6.91 3.40
N ARG A 48 1.06 5.63 3.73
CA ARG A 48 0.17 4.75 2.97
C ARG A 48 -1.13 4.57 3.73
N GLN A 49 -2.12 5.34 3.32
CA GLN A 49 -3.48 5.25 3.80
C GLN A 49 -4.42 5.17 2.59
N ALA A 50 -5.39 4.29 2.62
CA ALA A 50 -6.39 4.17 1.57
C ALA A 50 -7.80 4.10 2.15
N LEU A 51 -8.69 4.89 1.57
CA LEU A 51 -10.13 4.73 1.71
C LEU A 51 -10.57 3.72 0.66
N ILE A 52 -11.01 2.55 1.10
CA ILE A 52 -11.40 1.46 0.22
C ILE A 52 -12.87 1.61 -0.11
N ALA A 53 -13.14 1.97 -1.36
CA ALA A 53 -14.48 2.13 -1.91
C ALA A 53 -14.86 0.95 -2.79
N SER A 54 -16.16 0.76 -2.99
CA SER A 54 -16.68 -0.16 -3.99
C SER A 54 -16.45 0.39 -5.40
N LYS A 55 -16.15 -0.51 -6.36
CA LYS A 55 -16.11 -0.18 -7.79
C LYS A 55 -17.47 -0.23 -8.45
N GLY A 56 -18.41 -1.00 -7.87
CA GLY A 56 -19.78 -1.14 -8.31
C GLY A 56 -20.79 -0.60 -7.32
N THR A 57 -22.04 -0.46 -7.75
CA THR A 57 -23.17 -0.17 -6.87
C THR A 57 -23.86 -1.48 -6.47
N GLY A 58 -24.12 -1.65 -5.18
CA GLY A 58 -24.80 -2.83 -4.68
C GLY A 58 -24.96 -2.80 -3.17
N ARG A 59 -25.74 -3.74 -2.64
CA ARG A 59 -25.90 -3.93 -1.21
C ARG A 59 -24.72 -4.74 -0.67
N LEU A 60 -24.18 -4.35 0.48
CA LEU A 60 -23.07 -5.04 1.14
C LEU A 60 -23.60 -6.35 1.76
N GLU A 61 -23.24 -7.49 1.16
CA GLU A 61 -23.65 -8.82 1.59
C GLU A 61 -22.69 -9.42 2.63
N TYR A 62 -21.41 -9.10 2.50
CA TYR A 62 -20.37 -9.61 3.37
C TYR A 62 -19.38 -8.51 3.76
N LEU A 63 -19.03 -8.49 5.06
CA LEU A 63 -17.98 -7.63 5.61
C LEU A 63 -17.15 -8.46 6.60
N GLY A 64 -15.95 -8.86 6.17
CA GLY A 64 -15.10 -9.83 6.86
C GLY A 64 -14.06 -9.22 7.80
N VAL A 65 -14.12 -7.91 8.07
CA VAL A 65 -13.11 -7.20 8.88
C VAL A 65 -13.76 -6.30 9.92
N LYS A 66 -13.05 -6.11 11.03
CA LYS A 66 -13.38 -5.16 12.10
C LYS A 66 -12.29 -4.12 12.22
N VAL A 67 -12.59 -3.02 12.91
CA VAL A 67 -11.57 -2.02 13.26
C VAL A 67 -10.52 -2.66 14.15
N GLY A 68 -9.25 -2.50 13.78
CA GLY A 68 -8.09 -3.10 14.43
C GLY A 68 -7.58 -4.39 13.77
N ASP A 69 -8.33 -4.99 12.86
CA ASP A 69 -7.90 -6.23 12.19
C ASP A 69 -6.76 -5.95 11.19
N PRO A 70 -5.72 -6.81 11.18
CA PRO A 70 -4.72 -6.80 10.12
C PRO A 70 -5.29 -7.40 8.83
N VAL A 71 -4.97 -6.81 7.70
CA VAL A 71 -5.36 -7.29 6.37
C VAL A 71 -4.14 -7.40 5.47
N LYS A 72 -4.17 -8.37 4.54
CA LYS A 72 -3.12 -8.58 3.54
C LYS A 72 -3.55 -8.05 2.19
N GLU A 73 -2.59 -7.68 1.36
CA GLU A 73 -2.83 -7.30 -0.04
C GLU A 73 -3.64 -8.38 -0.78
N GLY A 74 -4.67 -7.96 -1.53
CA GLY A 74 -5.58 -8.85 -2.24
C GLY A 74 -6.64 -9.53 -1.37
N GLN A 75 -6.57 -9.47 -0.04
CA GLN A 75 -7.58 -10.05 0.85
C GLN A 75 -8.95 -9.40 0.61
N ILE A 76 -10.00 -10.23 0.52
CA ILE A 76 -11.38 -9.75 0.43
C ILE A 76 -11.78 -9.16 1.78
N ILE A 77 -12.09 -7.88 1.78
CA ILE A 77 -12.57 -7.12 2.95
C ILE A 77 -14.07 -7.18 3.03
N ALA A 78 -14.72 -6.99 1.88
CA ALA A 78 -16.16 -6.94 1.76
C ALA A 78 -16.60 -7.46 0.40
N ARG A 79 -17.89 -7.84 0.27
CA ARG A 79 -18.50 -8.27 -0.98
C ARG A 79 -19.89 -7.68 -1.11
N LEU A 80 -20.19 -7.23 -2.32
CA LEU A 80 -21.54 -6.81 -2.70
C LEU A 80 -22.39 -8.02 -3.07
N GLU A 81 -23.69 -7.86 -2.99
CA GLU A 81 -24.65 -8.80 -3.56
C GLU A 81 -24.36 -8.99 -5.06
N HIS A 82 -24.22 -10.22 -5.48
CA HIS A 82 -23.65 -10.57 -6.79
C HIS A 82 -24.40 -11.67 -7.54
N SER A 83 -25.55 -12.12 -7.03
CA SER A 83 -26.30 -13.24 -7.58
C SER A 83 -26.73 -13.04 -9.03
N ASP A 84 -27.11 -11.83 -9.41
CA ASP A 84 -27.47 -11.43 -10.77
C ASP A 84 -26.25 -11.41 -11.72
N ILE A 85 -25.11 -10.94 -11.24
CA ILE A 85 -23.85 -10.90 -12.00
C ILE A 85 -23.30 -12.32 -12.19
N ASP A 86 -23.40 -13.18 -11.19
CA ASP A 86 -23.01 -14.58 -11.30
C ASP A 86 -23.87 -15.31 -12.33
N ALA A 87 -25.21 -15.12 -12.32
CA ALA A 87 -26.10 -15.64 -13.32
C ALA A 87 -25.75 -15.16 -14.75
N LEU A 88 -25.37 -13.88 -14.90
CA LEU A 88 -24.88 -13.32 -16.15
C LEU A 88 -23.58 -14.02 -16.61
N LEU A 89 -22.63 -14.22 -15.70
CA LEU A 89 -21.38 -14.95 -16.02
C LEU A 89 -21.67 -16.36 -16.49
N GLN A 90 -22.56 -17.10 -15.84
CA GLN A 90 -22.97 -18.44 -16.25
C GLN A 90 -23.61 -18.43 -17.64
N GLN A 91 -24.42 -17.42 -17.97
CA GLN A 91 -24.97 -17.25 -19.32
C GLN A 91 -23.87 -17.05 -20.36
N MET A 92 -22.85 -16.21 -20.08
CA MET A 92 -21.74 -15.98 -21.01
C MET A 92 -20.87 -17.24 -21.18
N VAL A 93 -20.67 -18.02 -20.12
CA VAL A 93 -19.99 -19.32 -20.19
C VAL A 93 -20.75 -20.29 -21.08
N ALA A 94 -22.08 -20.36 -20.96
CA ALA A 94 -22.93 -21.20 -21.84
C ALA A 94 -22.81 -20.76 -23.31
N LYS A 95 -22.85 -19.45 -23.57
CA LYS A 95 -22.68 -18.87 -24.92
C LYS A 95 -21.32 -19.24 -25.55
N LEU A 96 -20.25 -19.17 -24.75
CA LEU A 96 -18.91 -19.58 -25.17
C LEU A 96 -18.87 -21.06 -25.53
N ASN A 97 -19.54 -21.93 -24.74
CA ASN A 97 -19.59 -23.37 -25.03
C ASN A 97 -20.31 -23.66 -26.34
N VAL A 98 -21.39 -22.93 -26.65
CA VAL A 98 -22.07 -23.02 -27.95
C VAL A 98 -21.14 -22.62 -29.10
N ALA A 99 -20.42 -21.51 -28.99
CA ALA A 99 -19.47 -21.06 -30.00
C ALA A 99 -18.34 -22.09 -30.23
N ARG A 100 -17.82 -22.67 -29.14
CA ARG A 100 -16.80 -23.76 -29.23
C ARG A 100 -17.34 -25.03 -29.89
N ALA A 101 -18.58 -25.40 -29.63
CA ALA A 101 -19.23 -26.54 -30.30
C ALA A 101 -19.38 -26.28 -31.80
N GLN A 102 -19.75 -25.06 -32.22
CA GLN A 102 -19.83 -24.66 -33.62
C GLN A 102 -18.47 -24.77 -34.34
N LEU A 103 -17.39 -24.29 -33.67
CA LEU A 103 -16.03 -24.45 -34.18
C LEU A 103 -15.64 -25.93 -34.25
N GLY A 104 -16.01 -26.72 -33.24
CA GLY A 104 -15.81 -28.17 -33.22
C GLY A 104 -16.50 -28.89 -34.38
N ALA A 105 -17.66 -28.42 -34.83
CA ALA A 105 -18.38 -28.94 -35.98
C ALA A 105 -17.77 -28.48 -37.34
N ALA A 106 -17.25 -27.26 -37.41
CA ALA A 106 -16.68 -26.71 -38.66
C ALA A 106 -15.32 -27.30 -39.01
N LYS A 107 -14.50 -27.71 -38.06
CA LYS A 107 -13.17 -28.27 -38.29
C LYS A 107 -13.18 -29.59 -39.06
N PRO A 108 -13.99 -30.61 -38.70
CA PRO A 108 -14.08 -31.85 -39.47
C PRO A 108 -14.60 -31.65 -40.91
N GLU A 109 -15.51 -30.71 -41.15
CA GLU A 109 -15.99 -30.37 -42.48
C GLU A 109 -14.86 -29.82 -43.37
N LEU A 110 -13.96 -28.98 -42.79
CA LEU A 110 -12.77 -28.52 -43.51
C LEU A 110 -11.81 -29.67 -43.80
N GLU A 111 -11.61 -30.57 -42.86
CA GLU A 111 -10.76 -31.75 -43.02
C GLU A 111 -11.28 -32.66 -44.12
N ASP A 112 -12.58 -32.99 -44.12
CA ASP A 112 -13.23 -33.81 -45.20
C ASP A 112 -13.11 -33.10 -46.54
N ALA A 113 -13.40 -31.81 -46.61
CA ALA A 113 -13.27 -31.05 -47.85
C ALA A 113 -11.84 -31.06 -48.38
N THR A 114 -10.84 -30.99 -47.50
CA THR A 114 -9.42 -31.01 -47.87
C THR A 114 -9.00 -32.37 -48.38
N LEU A 115 -9.36 -33.46 -47.69
CA LEU A 115 -9.07 -34.83 -48.11
C LEU A 115 -9.75 -35.16 -49.43
N HIS A 116 -10.99 -34.69 -49.64
CA HIS A 116 -11.68 -34.83 -50.90
C HIS A 116 -10.95 -34.10 -52.04
N PHE A 117 -10.53 -32.84 -51.79
CA PHE A 117 -9.82 -32.04 -52.78
C PHE A 117 -8.48 -32.66 -53.19
N GLU A 118 -7.72 -33.21 -52.26
CA GLU A 118 -6.47 -33.91 -52.55
C GLU A 118 -6.69 -35.14 -53.43
N ARG A 119 -7.75 -35.94 -53.18
CA ARG A 119 -8.11 -37.06 -54.02
C ARG A 119 -8.50 -36.61 -55.44
N VAL A 120 -9.31 -35.57 -55.56
CA VAL A 120 -9.73 -34.98 -56.84
C VAL A 120 -8.51 -34.44 -57.58
N LYS A 121 -7.56 -33.83 -56.92
CA LYS A 121 -6.30 -33.33 -57.49
C LYS A 121 -5.48 -34.46 -58.12
N MET A 122 -5.30 -35.58 -57.45
CA MET A 122 -4.58 -36.77 -57.98
C MET A 122 -5.28 -37.36 -59.19
N LEU A 123 -6.64 -37.37 -59.18
CA LEU A 123 -7.42 -37.91 -60.37
C LEU A 123 -7.32 -36.98 -61.60
N LEU A 124 -7.25 -35.66 -61.37
CA LEU A 124 -7.05 -34.67 -62.42
C LEU A 124 -5.66 -34.86 -63.14
N GLU A 125 -4.61 -35.04 -62.32
CA GLU A 125 -3.25 -35.25 -62.78
C GLU A 125 -3.16 -36.49 -63.69
N ASN A 126 -4.01 -37.52 -63.46
CA ASN A 126 -4.13 -38.70 -64.25
C ASN A 126 -5.20 -38.57 -65.33
N SER A 127 -5.79 -37.40 -65.57
CA SER A 127 -6.82 -37.13 -66.59
C SER A 127 -8.13 -37.94 -66.42
N PHE A 128 -8.45 -38.39 -65.19
CA PHE A 128 -9.69 -39.19 -64.95
C PHE A 128 -10.89 -38.29 -64.59
N ILE A 129 -10.72 -37.00 -64.42
CA ILE A 129 -11.80 -36.05 -64.09
C ILE A 129 -11.65 -34.72 -64.84
N THR A 130 -12.73 -33.95 -64.85
CA THR A 130 -12.75 -32.64 -65.51
C THR A 130 -12.17 -31.53 -64.63
N LYS A 131 -11.67 -30.44 -65.25
CA LYS A 131 -11.23 -29.25 -64.57
C LYS A 131 -12.36 -28.63 -63.72
N SER A 132 -13.61 -28.73 -64.18
CA SER A 132 -14.79 -28.23 -63.47
C SER A 132 -14.96 -28.90 -62.10
N GLU A 133 -14.77 -30.23 -62.04
CA GLU A 133 -14.85 -30.98 -60.77
C GLU A 133 -13.76 -30.56 -59.75
N TYR A 134 -12.54 -30.35 -60.28
CA TYR A 134 -11.43 -29.82 -59.49
C TYR A 134 -11.75 -28.42 -58.90
N ASP A 135 -12.26 -27.50 -59.72
CA ASP A 135 -12.62 -26.13 -59.31
C ASP A 135 -13.74 -26.13 -58.26
N ILE A 136 -14.72 -27.03 -58.38
CA ILE A 136 -15.81 -27.22 -57.40
C ILE A 136 -15.24 -27.72 -56.07
N ALA A 137 -14.35 -28.71 -56.06
CA ALA A 137 -13.73 -29.25 -54.86
C ALA A 137 -12.88 -28.17 -54.17
N GLY A 138 -12.10 -27.38 -54.90
CA GLY A 138 -11.34 -26.26 -54.39
C GLY A 138 -12.22 -25.16 -53.79
N ALA A 139 -13.37 -24.88 -54.40
CA ALA A 139 -14.34 -23.93 -53.85
C ALA A 139 -14.97 -24.44 -52.53
N ARG A 140 -15.18 -25.78 -52.40
CA ARG A 140 -15.66 -26.38 -51.14
C ARG A 140 -14.65 -26.18 -50.01
N VAL A 141 -13.35 -26.44 -50.25
CA VAL A 141 -12.29 -26.18 -49.25
C VAL A 141 -12.29 -24.73 -48.83
N ARG A 142 -12.32 -23.77 -49.78
CA ARG A 142 -12.35 -22.32 -49.44
C ARG A 142 -13.55 -21.94 -48.60
N ARG A 143 -14.74 -22.49 -48.88
CA ARG A 143 -15.94 -22.26 -48.06
C ARG A 143 -15.82 -22.85 -46.68
N ALA A 144 -15.37 -24.07 -46.52
CA ALA A 144 -15.16 -24.73 -45.23
C ALA A 144 -14.10 -23.98 -44.39
N ALA A 145 -12.99 -23.55 -45.01
CA ALA A 145 -11.99 -22.73 -44.35
C ALA A 145 -12.53 -21.35 -43.88
N ALA A 146 -13.41 -20.75 -44.69
CA ALA A 146 -14.08 -19.52 -44.28
C ALA A 146 -15.05 -19.73 -43.09
N ALA A 147 -15.76 -20.87 -43.07
CA ALA A 147 -16.64 -21.26 -41.96
C ALA A 147 -15.85 -21.47 -40.66
N VAL A 148 -14.69 -22.14 -40.73
CA VAL A 148 -13.79 -22.29 -39.54
C VAL A 148 -13.34 -20.93 -39.05
N ARG A 149 -12.85 -20.04 -39.91
CA ARG A 149 -12.43 -18.67 -39.46
C ARG A 149 -13.58 -17.89 -38.87
N SER A 150 -14.79 -17.99 -39.41
CA SER A 150 -15.99 -17.37 -38.85
C SER A 150 -16.33 -17.90 -37.46
N ALA A 151 -16.25 -19.23 -37.28
CA ALA A 151 -16.49 -19.87 -35.99
C ALA A 151 -15.40 -19.50 -34.95
N GLU A 152 -14.13 -19.42 -35.39
CA GLU A 152 -13.03 -18.94 -34.53
C GLU A 152 -13.26 -17.48 -34.07
N ALA A 153 -13.69 -16.59 -34.95
CA ALA A 153 -14.05 -15.23 -34.60
C ALA A 153 -15.21 -15.17 -33.59
N SER A 154 -16.21 -16.06 -33.75
CA SER A 154 -17.33 -16.18 -32.82
C SER A 154 -16.88 -16.66 -31.42
N VAL A 155 -15.92 -17.59 -31.35
CA VAL A 155 -15.31 -18.02 -30.06
C VAL A 155 -14.59 -16.85 -29.39
N MET A 156 -13.75 -16.11 -30.13
CA MET A 156 -13.05 -14.93 -29.59
C MET A 156 -14.03 -13.88 -29.07
N ALA A 157 -15.13 -13.61 -29.78
CA ALA A 157 -16.16 -12.67 -29.33
C ALA A 157 -16.82 -13.15 -28.02
N ALA A 158 -17.22 -14.43 -27.94
CA ALA A 158 -17.82 -15.00 -26.75
C ALA A 158 -16.83 -15.07 -25.55
N GLU A 159 -15.54 -15.29 -25.80
CA GLU A 159 -14.50 -15.21 -24.75
C GLU A 159 -14.37 -13.80 -24.19
N ALA A 160 -14.40 -12.79 -25.05
CA ALA A 160 -14.37 -11.39 -24.62
C ALA A 160 -15.59 -11.02 -23.75
N GLU A 161 -16.80 -11.47 -24.16
CA GLU A 161 -18.03 -11.25 -23.38
C GLU A 161 -17.98 -11.96 -22.01
N ARG A 162 -17.52 -13.22 -21.96
CA ARG A 162 -17.31 -13.95 -20.71
C ARG A 162 -16.31 -13.22 -19.81
N LYS A 163 -15.20 -12.75 -20.38
CA LYS A 163 -14.18 -11.99 -19.62
C LYS A 163 -14.73 -10.69 -19.06
N ALA A 164 -15.57 -9.99 -19.81
CA ALA A 164 -16.24 -8.76 -19.31
C ALA A 164 -17.16 -9.07 -18.11
N ALA A 165 -17.97 -10.14 -18.17
CA ALA A 165 -18.82 -10.57 -17.05
C ALA A 165 -17.99 -10.99 -15.84
N GLU A 166 -16.85 -11.66 -16.03
CA GLU A 166 -15.90 -12.05 -14.99
C GLU A 166 -15.32 -10.84 -14.25
N VAL A 167 -14.95 -9.78 -14.99
CA VAL A 167 -14.47 -8.52 -14.42
C VAL A 167 -15.59 -7.82 -13.64
N GLN A 168 -16.82 -7.86 -14.12
CA GLN A 168 -17.98 -7.32 -13.38
C GLN A 168 -18.17 -8.06 -12.06
N LEU A 169 -18.08 -9.39 -12.04
CA LEU A 169 -18.15 -10.19 -10.81
C LEU A 169 -17.00 -9.86 -9.86
N GLU A 170 -15.77 -9.74 -10.38
CA GLU A 170 -14.62 -9.36 -9.54
C GLU A 170 -14.79 -7.94 -8.93
N ASN A 171 -15.43 -7.02 -9.63
CA ASN A 171 -15.71 -5.68 -9.12
C ASN A 171 -16.70 -5.66 -7.94
N THR A 172 -17.42 -6.75 -7.68
CA THR A 172 -18.24 -6.91 -6.46
C THR A 172 -17.40 -7.25 -5.24
N ASN A 173 -16.19 -7.78 -5.42
CA ASN A 173 -15.24 -8.05 -4.35
C ASN A 173 -14.42 -6.81 -4.04
N ILE A 174 -14.48 -6.37 -2.80
CA ILE A 174 -13.72 -5.23 -2.30
C ILE A 174 -12.49 -5.78 -1.60
N ARG A 175 -11.30 -5.49 -2.13
CA ARG A 175 -10.03 -6.04 -1.67
C ARG A 175 -9.11 -4.97 -1.07
N ALA A 176 -8.22 -5.41 -0.17
CA ALA A 176 -7.12 -4.58 0.33
C ALA A 176 -6.09 -4.32 -0.78
N PRO A 177 -5.67 -3.06 -1.01
CA PRO A 177 -4.66 -2.73 -2.02
C PRO A 177 -3.22 -2.93 -1.54
N PHE A 178 -3.01 -3.12 -0.23
CA PHE A 178 -1.72 -3.36 0.43
C PHE A 178 -1.93 -3.96 1.82
N ASP A 179 -0.85 -4.46 2.42
CA ASP A 179 -0.85 -4.95 3.80
C ASP A 179 -1.03 -3.80 4.78
N GLY A 180 -1.98 -3.94 5.72
CA GLY A 180 -2.27 -2.85 6.65
C GLY A 180 -3.22 -3.24 7.77
N ILE A 181 -3.66 -2.24 8.51
CA ILE A 181 -4.62 -2.37 9.61
C ILE A 181 -5.86 -1.53 9.30
N VAL A 182 -7.04 -2.08 9.54
CA VAL A 182 -8.32 -1.38 9.41
C VAL A 182 -8.46 -0.37 10.55
N VAL A 183 -8.48 0.93 10.22
CA VAL A 183 -8.60 2.00 11.25
C VAL A 183 -10.01 2.55 11.38
N LYS A 184 -10.81 2.47 10.32
CA LYS A 184 -12.22 2.92 10.34
C LYS A 184 -13.07 1.98 9.50
N LYS A 185 -14.29 1.73 9.98
CA LYS A 185 -15.38 1.11 9.24
C LYS A 185 -16.39 2.22 8.92
N LEU A 186 -16.69 2.41 7.64
CA LEU A 186 -17.52 3.50 7.14
C LEU A 186 -18.89 3.04 6.64
N ALA A 187 -19.01 1.73 6.29
CA ALA A 187 -20.24 1.12 5.84
C ALA A 187 -20.60 -0.11 6.70
N GLU A 188 -21.89 -0.38 6.82
CA GLU A 188 -22.42 -1.52 7.57
C GLU A 188 -22.97 -2.61 6.64
N LEU A 189 -23.05 -3.84 7.18
CA LEU A 189 -23.65 -4.97 6.46
C LEU A 189 -25.12 -4.67 6.12
N GLY A 190 -25.51 -4.91 4.87
CA GLY A 190 -26.83 -4.61 4.35
C GLY A 190 -27.01 -3.19 3.80
N GLU A 191 -26.03 -2.32 3.97
CA GLU A 191 -26.04 -0.95 3.41
C GLU A 191 -25.75 -0.98 1.90
N VAL A 192 -26.39 -0.07 1.16
CA VAL A 192 -26.12 0.12 -0.28
C VAL A 192 -24.96 1.09 -0.46
N VAL A 193 -23.89 0.60 -1.08
CA VAL A 193 -22.72 1.39 -1.41
C VAL A 193 -22.64 1.65 -2.91
N SER A 194 -22.14 2.83 -3.30
CA SER A 194 -21.97 3.21 -4.69
C SER A 194 -20.78 4.15 -4.83
N PRO A 195 -19.97 4.03 -5.89
CA PRO A 195 -18.87 4.94 -6.15
C PRO A 195 -19.30 6.39 -6.37
N MET A 196 -20.56 6.61 -6.75
CA MET A 196 -21.11 7.94 -7.04
C MET A 196 -21.89 8.59 -5.88
N THR A 197 -22.26 7.83 -4.86
CA THR A 197 -22.86 8.42 -3.68
C THR A 197 -21.79 9.08 -2.83
N ALA A 198 -21.40 10.30 -3.20
CA ALA A 198 -20.83 11.26 -2.28
C ALA A 198 -21.89 11.66 -1.23
N SER A 199 -22.50 10.67 -0.56
CA SER A 199 -23.27 10.89 0.64
C SER A 199 -22.30 11.43 1.68
N VAL A 200 -22.72 12.50 2.34
CA VAL A 200 -21.97 13.41 3.23
C VAL A 200 -21.17 12.69 4.35
N ARG A 201 -21.29 11.40 4.51
CA ARG A 201 -20.62 10.62 5.58
C ARG A 201 -19.50 9.66 5.13
N SER A 202 -19.58 9.03 3.95
CA SER A 202 -18.62 7.96 3.59
C SER A 202 -18.11 7.98 2.14
N GLY A 203 -18.69 8.81 1.26
CA GLY A 203 -18.20 8.88 -0.15
C GLY A 203 -18.14 7.53 -0.88
N GLY A 204 -19.01 6.55 -0.50
CA GLY A 204 -18.97 5.20 -1.05
C GLY A 204 -17.83 4.30 -0.51
N SER A 205 -17.03 4.81 0.44
CA SER A 205 -15.96 4.04 1.06
C SER A 205 -16.51 3.09 2.12
N VAL A 206 -15.99 1.87 2.16
CA VAL A 206 -16.38 0.80 3.10
C VAL A 206 -15.50 0.79 4.34
N VAL A 207 -14.19 0.87 4.14
CA VAL A 207 -13.21 0.89 5.24
C VAL A 207 -12.04 1.82 4.91
N THR A 208 -11.33 2.25 5.96
CA THR A 208 -10.03 2.92 5.82
C THR A 208 -8.95 1.96 6.33
N ILE A 209 -7.91 1.77 5.53
CA ILE A 209 -6.74 0.95 5.85
C ILE A 209 -5.51 1.84 5.92
N VAL A 210 -4.63 1.54 6.88
CA VAL A 210 -3.35 2.23 7.08
C VAL A 210 -2.24 1.19 7.13
N ASP A 211 -1.14 1.49 6.47
CA ASP A 211 0.09 0.69 6.57
C ASP A 211 0.90 1.17 7.78
N PRO A 212 1.00 0.37 8.87
CA PRO A 212 1.72 0.76 10.07
C PRO A 212 3.25 0.86 9.85
N ALA A 213 3.79 0.25 8.81
CA ALA A 213 5.21 0.33 8.49
C ALA A 213 5.57 1.63 7.74
N SER A 214 4.57 2.35 7.21
CA SER A 214 4.76 3.58 6.43
C SER A 214 4.67 4.86 7.25
N VAL A 215 4.71 4.77 8.59
CA VAL A 215 4.56 5.95 9.46
C VAL A 215 5.78 6.86 9.41
N MET A 216 5.50 8.16 9.38
CA MET A 216 6.49 9.23 9.47
C MET A 216 5.98 10.32 10.43
N VAL A 217 6.85 11.21 10.85
CA VAL A 217 6.43 12.40 11.62
C VAL A 217 6.35 13.58 10.67
N ASP A 218 5.19 14.21 10.61
CA ASP A 218 5.01 15.50 9.97
C ASP A 218 5.20 16.58 11.07
N ALA A 219 6.41 17.15 11.16
CA ALA A 219 6.81 18.16 12.13
C ALA A 219 6.52 19.57 11.61
N GLU A 220 5.90 20.42 12.41
CA GLU A 220 5.59 21.82 12.11
C GLU A 220 6.77 22.72 12.51
N VAL A 221 7.59 23.09 11.53
CA VAL A 221 8.75 23.95 11.74
C VAL A 221 8.38 25.39 11.43
N SER A 222 8.72 26.34 12.33
CA SER A 222 8.49 27.77 12.08
C SER A 222 9.20 28.24 10.81
N GLU A 223 8.52 29.06 9.99
CA GLU A 223 9.08 29.67 8.78
C GLU A 223 10.41 30.38 9.03
N SER A 224 10.55 31.07 10.16
CA SER A 224 11.78 31.76 10.55
C SER A 224 12.98 30.83 10.77
N MET A 225 12.74 29.54 11.03
CA MET A 225 13.76 28.56 11.36
C MET A 225 14.00 27.52 10.27
N ILE A 226 13.17 27.51 9.22
CA ILE A 226 13.20 26.47 8.18
C ILE A 226 14.54 26.37 7.46
N ASN A 227 15.25 27.48 7.31
CA ASN A 227 16.59 27.51 6.71
C ASN A 227 17.63 26.66 7.46
N ARG A 228 17.33 26.24 8.69
CA ARG A 228 18.19 25.37 9.51
C ARG A 228 17.89 23.89 9.32
N VAL A 229 16.85 23.55 8.57
CA VAL A 229 16.43 22.16 8.31
C VAL A 229 16.69 21.83 6.84
N GLN A 230 17.27 20.66 6.58
CA GLN A 230 17.56 20.16 5.24
C GLN A 230 17.23 18.67 5.14
N ALA A 231 16.90 18.21 3.94
CA ALA A 231 16.72 16.77 3.68
C ALA A 231 18.05 16.03 3.96
N GLY A 232 17.95 14.81 4.51
CA GLY A 232 19.09 14.01 4.95
C GLY A 232 19.64 14.38 6.32
N GLN A 233 19.08 15.39 7.00
CA GLN A 233 19.49 15.78 8.36
C GLN A 233 19.00 14.76 9.38
N SER A 234 19.86 14.39 10.33
CA SER A 234 19.48 13.54 11.46
C SER A 234 18.49 14.26 12.37
N ALA A 235 17.56 13.51 12.90
CA ALA A 235 16.56 14.01 13.84
C ALA A 235 16.34 13.00 14.97
N GLU A 236 15.98 13.50 16.13
CA GLU A 236 15.58 12.71 17.27
C GLU A 236 14.07 12.92 17.48
N ILE A 237 13.31 11.85 17.50
CA ILE A 237 11.86 11.85 17.66
C ILE A 237 11.51 11.33 19.03
N GLN A 238 10.74 12.08 19.78
CA GLN A 238 10.19 11.70 21.07
C GLN A 238 8.67 11.70 20.97
N LEU A 239 8.04 10.59 21.31
CA LEU A 239 6.59 10.44 21.34
C LEU A 239 6.07 10.76 22.74
N ASP A 240 5.00 11.53 22.85
CA ASP A 240 4.39 11.86 24.14
C ASP A 240 3.79 10.61 24.81
N SER A 241 3.38 9.61 24.01
CA SER A 241 2.85 8.34 24.49
C SER A 241 3.90 7.38 25.06
N VAL A 242 5.20 7.61 24.76
CA VAL A 242 6.32 6.76 25.22
C VAL A 242 7.40 7.65 25.83
N PRO A 243 7.18 8.22 27.03
CA PRO A 243 8.12 9.12 27.65
C PRO A 243 9.43 8.39 27.99
N GLY A 244 10.56 9.03 27.66
CA GLY A 244 11.90 8.49 27.92
C GLY A 244 12.49 7.63 26.80
N HIS A 245 11.75 7.27 25.77
CA HIS A 245 12.28 6.62 24.60
C HIS A 245 12.50 7.65 23.46
N ARG A 246 13.67 7.61 22.84
CA ARG A 246 14.06 8.49 21.75
C ARG A 246 14.32 7.67 20.51
N TYR A 247 13.55 7.93 19.48
CA TYR A 247 13.69 7.27 18.18
C TYR A 247 14.60 8.09 17.30
N ARG A 248 15.52 7.42 16.61
CA ARG A 248 16.33 8.07 15.58
C ARG A 248 15.52 8.22 14.31
N GLY A 249 15.62 9.41 13.71
CA GLY A 249 14.96 9.74 12.46
C GLY A 249 15.86 10.51 11.51
N GLU A 250 15.38 10.66 10.30
CA GLU A 250 16.03 11.40 9.24
C GLU A 250 15.00 12.26 8.50
N VAL A 251 15.35 13.49 8.21
CA VAL A 251 14.51 14.40 7.42
C VAL A 251 14.46 13.89 5.98
N VAL A 252 13.28 13.48 5.53
CA VAL A 252 13.07 13.03 4.15
C VAL A 252 12.81 14.21 3.24
N GLN A 253 11.95 15.12 3.67
CA GLN A 253 11.49 16.21 2.83
C GLN A 253 11.02 17.40 3.67
N VAL A 254 11.31 18.60 3.19
CA VAL A 254 10.70 19.86 3.63
C VAL A 254 9.64 20.21 2.61
N MET A 255 8.39 20.41 3.04
CA MET A 255 7.31 20.74 2.12
C MET A 255 7.50 22.14 1.52
N PRO A 256 7.21 22.33 0.21
CA PRO A 256 7.42 23.61 -0.46
C PRO A 256 6.32 24.64 -0.15
N ILE A 257 5.32 24.29 0.66
CA ILE A 257 4.15 25.12 0.99
C ILE A 257 4.13 25.37 2.47
N ALA A 258 4.04 26.64 2.86
CA ALA A 258 3.84 27.06 4.26
C ALA A 258 2.34 27.11 4.61
N ASP A 259 2.01 26.71 5.81
CA ASP A 259 0.70 26.99 6.42
C ASP A 259 0.67 28.43 6.89
N ARG A 260 -0.09 29.27 6.20
CA ARG A 260 -0.20 30.72 6.49
C ARG A 260 -0.89 31.00 7.84
N ALA A 261 -1.77 30.10 8.29
CA ALA A 261 -2.49 30.30 9.56
C ALA A 261 -1.58 30.12 10.76
N LYS A 262 -0.61 29.20 10.64
CA LYS A 262 0.33 28.85 11.71
C LYS A 262 1.72 29.45 11.50
N ALA A 263 2.04 30.01 10.33
CA ALA A 263 3.38 30.44 9.91
C ALA A 263 4.41 29.30 10.07
N THR A 264 4.04 28.07 9.70
CA THR A 264 4.85 26.87 9.80
C THR A 264 5.00 26.17 8.43
N ILE A 265 6.08 25.44 8.29
CA ILE A 265 6.33 24.58 7.14
C ILE A 265 6.41 23.14 7.64
N LEU A 266 5.64 22.25 7.01
CA LEU A 266 5.67 20.83 7.35
C LEU A 266 6.99 20.22 6.89
N THR A 267 7.65 19.56 7.81
CA THR A 267 8.89 18.81 7.57
C THR A 267 8.65 17.35 7.90
N ARG A 268 8.87 16.50 6.92
CA ARG A 268 8.63 15.06 7.04
C ARG A 268 9.88 14.33 7.50
N VAL A 269 9.75 13.63 8.61
CA VAL A 269 10.83 12.88 9.26
C VAL A 269 10.48 11.40 9.31
N ARG A 270 11.34 10.56 8.74
CA ARG A 270 11.21 9.10 8.77
C ARG A 270 11.85 8.55 10.03
N PHE A 271 11.22 7.54 10.62
CA PHE A 271 11.86 6.72 11.66
C PHE A 271 12.91 5.80 11.00
N LEU A 272 14.08 5.69 11.61
CA LEU A 272 15.11 4.72 11.22
C LEU A 272 14.86 3.35 11.86
N GLU A 273 14.24 3.35 13.02
CA GLU A 273 13.84 2.15 13.77
C GLU A 273 12.38 2.32 14.18
N LEU A 274 11.53 1.37 13.79
CA LEU A 274 10.11 1.34 14.15
C LEU A 274 9.87 0.21 15.15
N ASP A 275 9.02 0.46 16.14
CA ASP A 275 8.49 -0.55 17.04
C ASP A 275 6.94 -0.53 17.06
N GLU A 276 6.32 -1.54 17.66
CA GLU A 276 4.86 -1.68 17.71
C GLU A 276 4.13 -0.60 18.51
N ARG A 277 4.87 0.22 19.28
CA ARG A 277 4.32 1.31 20.07
C ARG A 277 4.09 2.57 19.24
N VAL A 278 4.73 2.68 18.07
CA VAL A 278 4.55 3.80 17.15
C VAL A 278 3.26 3.61 16.38
N ARG A 279 2.28 4.47 16.63
CA ARG A 279 0.98 4.46 15.94
C ARG A 279 0.73 5.79 15.26
N ALA A 280 -0.05 5.77 14.18
CA ALA A 280 -0.50 7.00 13.54
C ALA A 280 -1.32 7.87 14.54
N GLU A 281 -1.37 9.16 14.28
CA GLU A 281 -2.06 10.21 15.07
C GLU A 281 -1.46 10.48 16.48
N LEU A 282 -0.31 9.89 16.83
CA LEU A 282 0.38 10.24 18.07
C LEU A 282 1.11 11.57 17.94
N SER A 283 1.09 12.37 19.01
CA SER A 283 1.89 13.59 19.12
C SER A 283 3.37 13.25 19.25
N ALA A 284 4.20 13.96 18.53
CA ALA A 284 5.64 13.79 18.51
C ALA A 284 6.38 15.13 18.64
N LYS A 285 7.47 15.11 19.36
CA LYS A 285 8.46 16.20 19.39
C LYS A 285 9.68 15.77 18.61
N VAL A 286 10.07 16.56 17.62
CA VAL A 286 11.24 16.30 16.77
C VAL A 286 12.32 17.32 17.12
N THR A 287 13.52 16.83 17.41
CA THR A 287 14.71 17.66 17.59
C THR A 287 15.65 17.39 16.44
N PHE A 288 15.92 18.42 15.63
CA PHE A 288 16.79 18.31 14.47
C PHE A 288 18.26 18.41 14.90
N GLY A 289 19.09 17.50 14.42
CA GLY A 289 20.52 17.47 14.66
C GLY A 289 21.29 18.51 13.84
N PRO A 290 22.64 18.46 13.82
CA PRO A 290 23.47 19.33 12.98
C PRO A 290 23.21 19.08 11.49
N LYS A 291 23.42 20.11 10.67
CA LYS A 291 23.28 19.96 9.21
C LYS A 291 24.25 18.90 8.66
N PRO A 292 23.84 18.13 7.63
CA PRO A 292 24.77 17.25 6.93
C PRO A 292 25.93 18.09 6.37
N GLY A 293 27.16 17.78 6.76
CA GLY A 293 28.37 18.49 6.30
C GLY A 293 28.89 19.62 7.19
N SER A 294 28.21 19.99 8.30
CA SER A 294 28.80 20.80 9.34
C SER A 294 29.63 19.91 10.28
N VAL A 295 30.87 19.66 9.90
CA VAL A 295 31.87 19.18 10.85
C VAL A 295 32.09 20.33 11.81
N GLU A 296 31.79 20.13 13.09
CA GLU A 296 32.25 21.04 14.15
C GLU A 296 33.78 21.13 14.02
N GLU A 297 34.28 22.26 13.53
CA GLU A 297 35.67 22.67 13.77
C GLU A 297 35.79 22.93 15.27
N ASP A 298 36.17 21.88 15.99
CA ASP A 298 36.56 21.96 17.38
C ASP A 298 37.81 22.87 17.47
N ARG A 299 37.61 24.06 17.96
CA ARG A 299 38.66 24.99 18.40
C ARG A 299 38.55 25.24 19.89
#